data_c8f3962d8ea3ea24616324dcaf0e09fb
#
_entry.id   c8f3962d8ea3ea24616324dcaf0e09fb
#
_cell.length_a   1.000
_cell.length_b   1.000
_cell.length_c   1.000
_cell.angle_alpha   90.00
_cell.angle_beta   90.00
_cell.angle_gamma   90.00
#
_symmetry.space_group_name_H-M   'P 1'
#
loop_
_entity.id
_entity.type
_entity.pdbx_description
1 polymer ?
#
loop_
_entity_poly.entity_id
_entity_poly.type
_entity_poly.pdbx_seq_one_letter_code
_entity_poly.pdbx_strand_id
1 'polypeptide(L)'
;SDLNVRGAYLHMMADAGVSLGVVAAGAAILFTGWSLIDPIVSLVIVAVILWSTWGLLRDSVNLALDAAPRGIDVAAVRDAFLALPGVSAVHDLHVWGLSTTETALTAHLVHDRPDAAALLAEAQALARSRFDIGHTTLQLETGPLPDCPDC
;
A
#
# COMPACT_ATOMS: atom_id res chain seq x y z
N SER A 1 -15.04 6.47 11.09
CA SER A 1 -14.78 7.72 11.83
C SER A 1 -14.00 7.51 13.13
N ASP A 2 -14.26 6.42 13.88
CA ASP A 2 -13.58 6.17 15.18
C ASP A 2 -12.07 5.90 15.06
N LEU A 3 -11.62 5.26 13.98
CA LEU A 3 -10.19 4.97 13.77
C LEU A 3 -9.37 6.23 13.51
N ASN A 4 -9.93 7.20 12.77
CA ASN A 4 -9.27 8.49 12.53
C ASN A 4 -9.17 9.32 13.80
N VAL A 5 -10.24 9.36 14.61
CA VAL A 5 -10.23 10.05 15.91
C VAL A 5 -9.25 9.41 16.87
N ARG A 6 -9.21 8.08 16.92
CA ARG A 6 -8.25 7.35 17.76
C ARG A 6 -6.81 7.56 17.31
N GLY A 7 -6.56 7.58 16.01
CA GLY A 7 -5.24 7.87 15.45
C GLY A 7 -4.76 9.28 15.79
N ALA A 8 -5.61 10.28 15.60
CA ALA A 8 -5.32 11.66 15.96
C ALA A 8 -5.07 11.82 17.48
N TYR A 9 -5.87 11.16 18.33
CA TYR A 9 -5.69 11.18 19.77
C TYR A 9 -4.34 10.58 20.20
N LEU A 10 -3.98 9.42 19.65
CA LEU A 10 -2.70 8.76 19.94
C LEU A 10 -1.51 9.62 19.51
N HIS A 11 -1.62 10.30 18.37
CA HIS A 11 -0.58 11.22 17.88
C HIS A 11 -0.42 12.41 18.84
N MET A 12 -1.52 13.05 19.22
CA MET A 12 -1.49 14.17 20.18
C MET A 12 -0.92 13.73 21.55
N MET A 13 -1.25 12.53 22.03
CA MET A 13 -0.71 11.99 23.27
C MET A 13 0.80 11.73 23.18
N ALA A 14 1.28 11.23 22.02
CA ALA A 14 2.71 11.04 21.78
C ALA A 14 3.45 12.37 21.77
N ASP A 15 2.93 13.40 21.10
CA ASP A 15 3.51 14.75 21.08
C ASP A 15 3.55 15.39 22.47
N ALA A 16 2.47 15.23 23.25
CA ALA A 16 2.44 15.69 24.64
C ALA A 16 3.47 14.96 25.51
N GLY A 17 3.65 13.64 25.30
CA GLY A 17 4.65 12.84 25.98
C GLY A 17 6.09 13.28 25.66
N VAL A 18 6.39 13.55 24.40
CA VAL A 18 7.70 14.10 23.99
C VAL A 18 7.94 15.46 24.61
N SER A 19 6.95 16.35 24.58
CA SER A 19 7.04 17.69 25.16
C SER A 19 7.31 17.63 26.67
N LEU A 20 6.62 16.76 27.39
CA LEU A 20 6.85 16.51 28.83
C LEU A 20 8.28 15.99 29.08
N GLY A 21 8.77 15.08 28.24
CA GLY A 21 10.12 14.56 28.31
C GLY A 21 11.18 15.65 28.15
N VAL A 22 10.98 16.58 27.21
CA VAL A 22 11.88 17.73 27.03
C VAL A 22 11.88 18.67 28.24
N VAL A 23 10.70 18.96 28.79
CA VAL A 23 10.60 19.79 30.03
C VAL A 23 11.29 19.12 31.20
N ALA A 24 11.10 17.82 31.40
CA ALA A 24 11.76 17.07 32.46
C ALA A 24 13.29 17.03 32.27
N ALA A 25 13.77 16.86 31.03
CA ALA A 25 15.20 16.93 30.73
C ALA A 25 15.78 18.32 31.01
N GLY A 26 15.11 19.40 30.64
CA GLY A 26 15.49 20.77 30.94
C GLY A 26 15.56 21.02 32.44
N ALA A 27 14.58 20.57 33.20
CA ALA A 27 14.59 20.65 34.67
C ALA A 27 15.76 19.86 35.26
N ALA A 28 16.03 18.64 34.78
CA ALA A 28 17.16 17.84 35.25
C ALA A 28 18.51 18.54 35.01
N ILE A 29 18.68 19.19 33.85
CA ILE A 29 19.91 19.98 33.56
C ILE A 29 20.06 21.14 34.53
N LEU A 30 18.97 21.86 34.84
CA LEU A 30 18.99 22.99 35.75
C LEU A 30 19.39 22.56 37.18
N PHE A 31 18.93 21.38 37.63
CA PHE A 31 19.25 20.91 39.01
C PHE A 31 20.60 20.19 39.10
N THR A 32 21.04 19.50 38.04
CA THR A 32 22.25 18.67 38.07
C THR A 32 23.47 19.34 37.43
N GLY A 33 23.26 20.35 36.58
CA GLY A 33 24.30 20.94 35.73
C GLY A 33 24.86 20.01 34.65
N TRP A 34 24.25 18.84 34.45
CA TRP A 34 24.76 17.83 33.52
C TRP A 34 24.29 18.08 32.09
N SER A 35 25.09 18.83 31.33
CA SER A 35 24.77 19.28 29.96
C SER A 35 24.68 18.16 28.93
N LEU A 36 25.18 16.94 29.19
CA LEU A 36 25.07 15.80 28.30
C LEU A 36 23.64 15.25 28.16
N ILE A 37 22.74 15.60 29.08
CA ILE A 37 21.31 15.22 28.98
C ILE A 37 20.69 15.76 27.72
N ASP A 38 20.98 16.99 27.31
CA ASP A 38 20.39 17.64 26.16
C ASP A 38 20.69 16.91 24.83
N PRO A 39 21.93 16.63 24.43
CA PRO A 39 22.21 15.89 23.22
C PRO A 39 21.69 14.44 23.25
N ILE A 40 21.66 13.78 24.40
CA ILE A 40 21.12 12.43 24.54
C ILE A 40 19.62 12.44 24.30
N VAL A 41 18.88 13.33 24.95
CA VAL A 41 17.41 13.45 24.77
C VAL A 41 17.08 13.84 23.33
N SER A 42 17.83 14.76 22.73
CA SER A 42 17.67 15.15 21.33
C SER A 42 17.84 13.96 20.39
N LEU A 43 18.87 13.13 20.58
CA LEU A 43 19.07 11.92 19.76
C LEU A 43 17.94 10.90 19.94
N VAL A 44 17.46 10.71 21.16
CA VAL A 44 16.32 9.81 21.43
C VAL A 44 15.07 10.32 20.72
N ILE A 45 14.77 11.60 20.79
CA ILE A 45 13.61 12.21 20.11
C ILE A 45 13.72 12.03 18.59
N VAL A 46 14.90 12.31 18.01
CA VAL A 46 15.13 12.10 16.57
C VAL A 46 14.91 10.64 16.19
N ALA A 47 15.43 9.69 16.96
CA ALA A 47 15.24 8.27 16.72
C ALA A 47 13.75 7.86 16.77
N VAL A 48 12.99 8.38 17.74
CA VAL A 48 11.55 8.14 17.87
C VAL A 48 10.78 8.71 16.67
N ILE A 49 11.11 9.93 16.23
CA ILE A 49 10.48 10.57 15.07
C ILE A 49 10.78 9.76 13.80
N LEU A 50 12.03 9.41 13.54
CA LEU A 50 12.42 8.61 12.39
C LEU A 50 11.71 7.26 12.39
N TRP A 51 11.63 6.60 13.54
CA TRP A 51 10.91 5.33 13.65
C TRP A 51 9.43 5.47 13.36
N SER A 52 8.76 6.47 13.94
CA SER A 52 7.32 6.67 13.78
C SER A 52 6.91 7.09 12.36
N THR A 53 7.77 7.85 11.66
CA THR A 53 7.52 8.34 10.29
C THR A 53 7.99 7.39 9.20
N TRP A 54 8.81 6.39 9.53
CA TRP A 54 9.39 5.46 8.56
C TRP A 54 8.35 4.72 7.71
N GLY A 55 7.26 4.29 8.35
CA GLY A 55 6.15 3.63 7.65
C GLY A 55 5.52 4.54 6.59
N LEU A 56 5.22 5.78 6.98
CA LEU A 56 4.61 6.77 6.09
C LEU A 56 5.54 7.10 4.90
N LEU A 57 6.84 7.30 5.16
CA LEU A 57 7.83 7.53 4.10
C LEU A 57 7.86 6.38 3.12
N ARG A 58 7.94 5.14 3.61
CA ARG A 58 7.98 3.95 2.76
C ARG A 58 6.70 3.80 1.92
N ASP A 59 5.53 4.06 2.51
CA ASP A 59 4.26 3.97 1.78
C ASP A 59 4.13 5.07 0.73
N SER A 60 4.62 6.28 1.02
CA SER A 60 4.68 7.38 0.05
C SER A 60 5.63 7.07 -1.11
N VAL A 61 6.79 6.49 -0.83
CA VAL A 61 7.74 6.07 -1.87
C VAL A 61 7.16 4.94 -2.73
N ASN A 62 6.52 3.94 -2.11
CA ASN A 62 5.88 2.86 -2.86
C ASN A 62 4.76 3.38 -3.78
N LEU A 63 3.97 4.33 -3.30
CA LEU A 63 2.92 4.96 -4.12
C LEU A 63 3.53 5.76 -5.28
N ALA A 64 4.62 6.49 -5.04
CA ALA A 64 5.30 7.27 -6.07
C ALA A 64 6.02 6.41 -7.13
N LEU A 65 6.32 5.15 -6.80
CA LEU A 65 6.94 4.17 -7.69
C LEU A 65 5.93 3.20 -8.32
N ASP A 66 4.62 3.46 -8.19
CA ASP A 66 3.55 2.58 -8.68
C ASP A 66 3.69 1.12 -8.20
N ALA A 67 4.24 0.94 -7.01
CA ALA A 67 4.40 -0.39 -6.43
C ALA A 67 3.04 -0.99 -6.04
N ALA A 68 2.93 -2.30 -6.13
CA ALA A 68 1.74 -3.01 -5.66
C ALA A 68 1.48 -2.72 -4.16
N PRO A 69 0.23 -2.38 -3.78
CA PRO A 69 -0.12 -2.09 -2.40
C PRO A 69 0.19 -3.27 -1.47
N ARG A 70 0.53 -2.94 -0.23
CA ARG A 70 0.74 -3.97 0.80
C ARG A 70 -0.54 -4.78 1.00
N GLY A 71 -0.39 -6.09 1.00
CA GLY A 71 -1.52 -7.01 1.20
C GLY A 71 -2.13 -7.57 -0.08
N ILE A 72 -1.72 -7.07 -1.26
CA ILE A 72 -2.11 -7.67 -2.54
C ILE A 72 -0.96 -8.53 -3.06
N ASP A 73 -1.22 -9.83 -3.14
CA ASP A 73 -0.33 -10.79 -3.81
C ASP A 73 -0.69 -10.85 -5.30
N VAL A 74 0.16 -10.26 -6.12
CA VAL A 74 -0.01 -10.20 -7.58
C VAL A 74 -0.04 -11.61 -8.20
N ALA A 75 0.71 -12.55 -7.65
CA ALA A 75 0.67 -13.94 -8.12
C ALA A 75 -0.69 -14.58 -7.82
N ALA A 76 -1.26 -14.35 -6.64
CA ALA A 76 -2.60 -14.82 -6.30
C ALA A 76 -3.70 -14.19 -7.16
N VAL A 77 -3.55 -12.94 -7.58
CA VAL A 77 -4.46 -12.28 -8.54
C VAL A 77 -4.39 -12.98 -9.90
N ARG A 78 -3.18 -13.23 -10.40
CA ARG A 78 -2.95 -13.96 -11.66
C ARG A 78 -3.59 -15.35 -11.63
N ASP A 79 -3.33 -16.11 -10.57
CA ASP A 79 -3.87 -17.47 -10.42
C ASP A 79 -5.40 -17.47 -10.35
N ALA A 80 -5.98 -16.46 -9.72
CA ALA A 80 -7.43 -16.31 -9.64
C ALA A 80 -8.06 -16.01 -11.02
N PHE A 81 -7.42 -15.19 -11.84
CA PHE A 81 -7.89 -14.96 -13.22
C PHE A 81 -7.72 -16.18 -14.11
N LEU A 82 -6.60 -16.92 -13.97
CA LEU A 82 -6.37 -18.19 -14.68
C LEU A 82 -7.40 -19.26 -14.30
N ALA A 83 -7.97 -19.20 -13.11
CA ALA A 83 -9.01 -20.12 -12.66
C ALA A 83 -10.41 -19.82 -13.24
N LEU A 84 -10.59 -18.67 -13.91
CA LEU A 84 -11.87 -18.36 -14.57
C LEU A 84 -12.10 -19.31 -15.77
N PRO A 85 -13.31 -19.87 -15.91
CA PRO A 85 -13.62 -20.77 -17.02
C PRO A 85 -13.34 -20.14 -18.39
N GLY A 86 -12.58 -20.83 -19.22
CA GLY A 86 -12.24 -20.39 -20.58
C GLY A 86 -11.08 -19.40 -20.67
N VAL A 87 -10.45 -19.04 -19.56
CA VAL A 87 -9.20 -18.27 -19.57
C VAL A 87 -8.03 -19.24 -19.68
N SER A 88 -7.19 -19.08 -20.70
CA SER A 88 -6.04 -19.93 -20.98
C SER A 88 -4.70 -19.31 -20.60
N ALA A 89 -4.61 -17.96 -20.60
CA ALA A 89 -3.42 -17.24 -20.18
C ALA A 89 -3.78 -15.87 -19.59
N VAL A 90 -2.89 -15.39 -18.70
CA VAL A 90 -2.92 -14.03 -18.14
C VAL A 90 -1.52 -13.45 -18.27
N HIS A 91 -1.40 -12.32 -18.96
CA HIS A 91 -0.13 -11.62 -19.13
C HIS A 91 -0.31 -10.10 -18.99
N ASP A 92 0.78 -9.37 -18.97
CA ASP A 92 0.83 -7.91 -18.76
C ASP A 92 0.00 -7.48 -17.55
N LEU A 93 0.11 -8.26 -16.48
CA LEU A 93 -0.58 -8.00 -15.22
C LEU A 93 0.20 -7.00 -14.38
N HIS A 94 -0.36 -5.81 -14.23
CA HIS A 94 0.15 -4.77 -13.36
C HIS A 94 -0.88 -4.41 -12.30
N VAL A 95 -0.41 -4.20 -11.08
CA VAL A 95 -1.24 -3.77 -9.94
C VAL A 95 -0.50 -2.65 -9.21
N TRP A 96 -1.17 -1.51 -9.01
CA TRP A 96 -0.58 -0.37 -8.31
C TRP A 96 -1.63 0.40 -7.51
N GLY A 97 -1.16 1.22 -6.56
CA GLY A 97 -2.03 2.12 -5.79
C GLY A 97 -2.33 3.40 -6.58
N LEU A 98 -3.61 3.76 -6.73
CA LEU A 98 -4.03 5.09 -7.18
C LEU A 98 -4.01 6.11 -6.03
N SER A 99 -4.25 5.62 -4.83
CA SER A 99 -4.21 6.40 -3.59
C SER A 99 -3.87 5.47 -2.42
N THR A 100 -3.94 5.96 -1.20
CA THR A 100 -3.78 5.13 0.01
C THR A 100 -4.92 4.15 0.25
N THR A 101 -6.04 4.29 -0.49
CA THR A 101 -7.27 3.51 -0.30
C THR A 101 -7.80 2.89 -1.59
N GLU A 102 -7.23 3.23 -2.73
CA GLU A 102 -7.70 2.78 -4.04
C GLU A 102 -6.59 2.09 -4.81
N THR A 103 -6.92 0.94 -5.39
CA THR A 103 -6.01 0.11 -6.17
C THR A 103 -6.51 -0.03 -7.59
N ALA A 104 -5.58 0.07 -8.55
CA ALA A 104 -5.82 -0.20 -9.95
C ALA A 104 -5.11 -1.48 -10.41
N LEU A 105 -5.66 -2.07 -11.46
CA LEU A 105 -5.12 -3.24 -12.12
C LEU A 105 -5.31 -3.12 -13.63
N THR A 106 -4.27 -3.49 -14.38
CA THR A 106 -4.38 -3.82 -15.80
C THR A 106 -3.94 -5.27 -16.02
N ALA A 107 -4.59 -5.96 -16.95
CA ALA A 107 -4.20 -7.30 -17.36
C ALA A 107 -4.75 -7.64 -18.74
N HIS A 108 -4.08 -8.55 -19.44
CA HIS A 108 -4.55 -9.19 -20.65
C HIS A 108 -4.99 -10.62 -20.33
N LEU A 109 -6.20 -10.97 -20.74
CA LEU A 109 -6.80 -12.30 -20.53
C LEU A 109 -7.03 -12.97 -21.88
N VAL A 110 -6.28 -14.03 -22.14
CA VAL A 110 -6.50 -14.87 -23.33
C VAL A 110 -7.61 -15.88 -23.05
N HIS A 111 -8.66 -15.89 -23.85
CA HIS A 111 -9.83 -16.73 -23.62
C HIS A 111 -10.42 -17.32 -24.90
N ASP A 112 -11.22 -18.36 -24.76
CA ASP A 112 -11.97 -19.03 -25.84
C ASP A 112 -13.50 -18.87 -25.70
N ARG A 113 -13.95 -18.06 -24.74
CA ARG A 113 -15.39 -17.88 -24.47
C ARG A 113 -16.07 -17.01 -25.55
N PRO A 114 -17.29 -17.39 -25.99
CA PRO A 114 -18.07 -16.59 -26.92
C PRO A 114 -18.68 -15.33 -26.27
N ASP A 115 -18.83 -15.32 -24.94
CA ASP A 115 -19.45 -14.27 -24.12
C ASP A 115 -18.41 -13.39 -23.40
N ALA A 116 -17.59 -12.68 -24.15
CA ALA A 116 -16.54 -11.80 -23.64
C ALA A 116 -17.05 -10.78 -22.59
N ALA A 117 -18.27 -10.25 -22.79
CA ALA A 117 -18.85 -9.30 -21.85
C ALA A 117 -19.14 -9.94 -20.47
N ALA A 118 -19.59 -11.19 -20.44
CA ALA A 118 -19.81 -11.92 -19.19
C ALA A 118 -18.47 -12.24 -18.51
N LEU A 119 -17.45 -12.67 -19.26
CA LEU A 119 -16.11 -12.88 -18.73
C LEU A 119 -15.54 -11.60 -18.11
N LEU A 120 -15.68 -10.45 -18.77
CA LEU A 120 -15.23 -9.16 -18.25
C LEU A 120 -15.90 -8.86 -16.92
N ALA A 121 -17.22 -9.03 -16.82
CA ALA A 121 -17.97 -8.78 -15.59
C ALA A 121 -17.54 -9.73 -14.45
N GLU A 122 -17.32 -11.01 -14.74
CA GLU A 122 -16.83 -12.01 -13.78
C GLU A 122 -15.44 -11.65 -13.26
N ALA A 123 -14.52 -11.29 -14.16
CA ALA A 123 -13.16 -10.92 -13.80
C ALA A 123 -13.12 -9.63 -12.96
N GLN A 124 -13.92 -8.62 -13.31
CA GLN A 124 -14.05 -7.39 -12.53
C GLN A 124 -14.66 -7.64 -11.14
N ALA A 125 -15.69 -8.49 -11.06
CA ALA A 125 -16.30 -8.87 -9.78
C ALA A 125 -15.31 -9.64 -8.92
N LEU A 126 -14.52 -10.55 -9.49
CA LEU A 126 -13.47 -11.29 -8.80
C LEU A 126 -12.40 -10.37 -8.22
N ALA A 127 -11.87 -9.44 -9.03
CA ALA A 127 -10.87 -8.48 -8.60
C ALA A 127 -11.36 -7.64 -7.41
N ARG A 128 -12.60 -7.16 -7.48
CA ARG A 128 -13.22 -6.35 -6.42
C ARG A 128 -13.51 -7.15 -5.16
N SER A 129 -14.12 -8.32 -5.28
CA SER A 129 -14.62 -9.07 -4.12
C SER A 129 -13.51 -9.80 -3.35
N ARG A 130 -12.49 -10.30 -4.06
CA ARG A 130 -11.43 -11.11 -3.46
C ARG A 130 -10.19 -10.32 -3.10
N PHE A 131 -9.87 -9.26 -3.84
CA PHE A 131 -8.62 -8.52 -3.71
C PHE A 131 -8.81 -7.03 -3.38
N ASP A 132 -10.08 -6.56 -3.27
CA ASP A 132 -10.42 -5.15 -3.03
C ASP A 132 -9.85 -4.19 -4.09
N ILE A 133 -9.75 -4.67 -5.36
CA ILE A 133 -9.27 -3.89 -6.49
C ILE A 133 -10.47 -3.24 -7.18
N GLY A 134 -10.63 -1.91 -6.97
CA GLY A 134 -11.79 -1.16 -7.46
C GLY A 134 -11.71 -0.75 -8.92
N HIS A 135 -10.50 -0.47 -9.41
CA HIS A 135 -10.26 0.01 -10.78
C HIS A 135 -9.56 -1.05 -11.60
N THR A 136 -10.27 -1.62 -12.58
CA THR A 136 -9.73 -2.67 -13.44
C THR A 136 -9.87 -2.30 -14.90
N THR A 137 -8.79 -2.40 -15.66
CA THR A 137 -8.77 -2.33 -17.11
C THR A 137 -8.29 -3.68 -17.62
N LEU A 138 -9.19 -4.43 -18.27
CA LEU A 138 -8.91 -5.77 -18.77
C LEU A 138 -9.04 -5.79 -20.29
N GLN A 139 -7.98 -6.24 -20.96
CA GLN A 139 -7.99 -6.54 -22.36
C GLN A 139 -8.31 -8.02 -22.54
N LEU A 140 -9.33 -8.32 -23.34
CA LEU A 140 -9.75 -9.68 -23.64
C LEU A 140 -9.24 -10.07 -25.03
N GLU A 141 -8.55 -11.22 -25.11
CA GLU A 141 -7.88 -11.69 -26.32
C GLU A 141 -8.33 -13.10 -26.68
N THR A 142 -8.57 -13.35 -27.96
CA THR A 142 -8.94 -14.68 -28.46
C THR A 142 -7.72 -15.52 -28.89
N GLY A 143 -6.53 -15.02 -28.68
CA GLY A 143 -5.25 -15.66 -28.95
C GLY A 143 -4.09 -14.72 -28.65
N PRO A 144 -2.86 -15.23 -28.57
CA PRO A 144 -1.70 -14.40 -28.28
C PRO A 144 -1.47 -13.39 -29.40
N LEU A 145 -1.21 -12.12 -29.06
CA LEU A 145 -0.87 -11.09 -30.03
C LEU A 145 0.57 -11.32 -30.54
N PRO A 146 0.79 -11.30 -31.88
CA PRO A 146 2.06 -11.69 -32.49
C PRO A 146 3.25 -10.76 -32.16
N ASP A 147 2.99 -9.56 -31.67
CA ASP A 147 4.00 -8.51 -31.43
C ASP A 147 4.10 -8.08 -29.95
N CYS A 148 3.76 -8.96 -29.00
CA CYS A 148 3.91 -8.67 -27.58
C CYS A 148 5.17 -9.35 -27.03
N PRO A 149 6.34 -8.64 -26.95
CA PRO A 149 7.62 -9.25 -26.58
C PRO A 149 7.67 -9.68 -25.10
N ASP A 150 6.79 -9.16 -24.27
CA ASP A 150 6.75 -9.41 -22.81
C ASP A 150 5.44 -10.11 -22.37
N CYS A 151 4.69 -10.65 -23.32
CA CYS A 151 3.43 -11.34 -23.08
C CYS A 151 3.61 -12.81 -22.68
#